data_51d67e2910fa3a8fd2066e27e09b3913
#
_entry.id   51d67e2910fa3a8fd2066e27e09b3913
#
_cell.length_a   1.000
_cell.length_b   1.000
_cell.length_c   1.000
_cell.angle_alpha   90.00
_cell.angle_beta   90.00
_cell.angle_gamma   90.00
#
_symmetry.space_group_name_H-M   'P 1'
#
loop_
_entity.id
_entity.type
_entity.pdbx_description
1 polymer ?
#
loop_
_entity_poly.entity_id
_entity_poly.type
_entity_poly.pdbx_seq_one_letter_code
_entity_poly.pdbx_strand_id
1 'polypeptide(L)'
;MAEKALKMSVFTWEGTDRKGGKVKGELSGTNTALVKAQLRKQGINPTKVRKKGISLLGKGKRIKPLDIALFTRQMATMMGSGVPLLQSFDIIAEGFDNPNMRKLVEDIKQEVAAGNSLANSLRRKPQYFDDLYCNLVDAGEQSGALETLLDRVATYKEKTESLKAKIKKAMTYPIAVIIVALVVSAILLIKVVPQFQSVFAGFGAELPAFTKMVINLSEVLQQWWIIVLIALFIIAFALKEAHKRSEKFRDSVDRGILKLPIVGGIIYKSAVARYARTLATTFAAGVPLVEALDSVAGATGNVVFRNAVNKIKQDVSSGTQLNFSMRTTGAFPTLAIQMAAIGEESGSLDAMLDKVATYYEEEVDNAVDNLTTLMEPMIMAVLGVLVGGLVIAMYLPIFQLGNVV
;
A
#
# COMPACT_ATOMS: atom_id res chain seq x y z
N MET A 1 -22.59 -39.53 -15.98
CA MET A 1 -21.21 -39.82 -15.50
C MET A 1 -20.38 -38.56 -15.73
N ALA A 2 -20.02 -37.85 -14.67
CA ALA A 2 -19.25 -36.59 -14.77
C ALA A 2 -17.81 -36.92 -15.12
N GLU A 3 -17.33 -36.45 -16.25
CA GLU A 3 -15.97 -36.55 -16.74
C GLU A 3 -15.05 -35.75 -15.80
N LYS A 4 -14.25 -36.46 -15.03
CA LYS A 4 -13.31 -35.90 -14.06
C LYS A 4 -12.20 -35.21 -14.85
N ALA A 5 -12.28 -33.87 -15.00
CA ALA A 5 -11.23 -33.07 -15.64
C ALA A 5 -9.86 -33.43 -15.04
N LEU A 6 -8.99 -34.00 -15.85
CA LEU A 6 -7.63 -34.43 -15.48
C LEU A 6 -6.79 -33.22 -15.09
N LYS A 7 -6.57 -33.02 -13.81
CA LYS A 7 -5.83 -31.90 -13.23
C LYS A 7 -4.36 -31.97 -13.67
N MET A 8 -3.92 -31.11 -14.58
CA MET A 8 -2.52 -30.97 -14.98
C MET A 8 -1.66 -30.56 -13.78
N SER A 9 -0.52 -31.20 -13.58
CA SER A 9 0.45 -30.90 -12.52
C SER A 9 1.82 -30.69 -13.14
N VAL A 10 2.63 -29.79 -12.58
CA VAL A 10 4.01 -29.57 -13.01
C VAL A 10 4.90 -30.60 -12.32
N PHE A 11 5.78 -31.22 -13.09
CA PHE A 11 6.78 -32.19 -12.62
C PHE A 11 8.17 -31.61 -12.88
N THR A 12 9.04 -31.67 -11.87
CA THR A 12 10.48 -31.42 -12.02
C THR A 12 11.15 -32.73 -12.36
N TRP A 13 12.05 -32.70 -13.34
CA TRP A 13 12.77 -33.89 -13.77
C TRP A 13 14.27 -33.63 -13.88
N GLU A 14 15.04 -34.68 -13.64
CA GLU A 14 16.47 -34.76 -13.87
C GLU A 14 16.72 -35.97 -14.78
N GLY A 15 17.56 -35.82 -15.77
CA GLY A 15 17.87 -36.92 -16.71
C GLY A 15 19.19 -36.67 -17.45
N THR A 16 19.51 -37.60 -18.36
CA THR A 16 20.67 -37.49 -19.25
C THR A 16 20.21 -37.36 -20.69
N ASP A 17 20.84 -36.48 -21.45
CA ASP A 17 20.60 -36.35 -22.88
C ASP A 17 21.33 -37.46 -23.67
N ARG A 18 21.13 -37.48 -25.00
CA ARG A 18 21.79 -38.48 -25.89
C ARG A 18 23.32 -38.37 -25.90
N LYS A 19 23.89 -37.25 -25.44
CA LYS A 19 25.34 -37.00 -25.37
C LYS A 19 25.92 -37.30 -23.98
N GLY A 20 25.11 -37.82 -23.04
CA GLY A 20 25.54 -38.13 -21.66
C GLY A 20 25.54 -36.92 -20.72
N GLY A 21 25.10 -35.77 -21.16
CA GLY A 21 25.01 -34.55 -20.34
C GLY A 21 23.84 -34.59 -19.35
N LYS A 22 24.07 -34.21 -18.09
CA LYS A 22 23.00 -34.09 -17.09
C LYS A 22 22.15 -32.84 -17.40
N VAL A 23 20.85 -33.07 -17.65
CA VAL A 23 19.85 -32.02 -17.91
C VAL A 23 18.74 -32.07 -16.87
N LYS A 24 18.23 -30.90 -16.52
CA LYS A 24 17.09 -30.73 -15.59
C LYS A 24 16.05 -29.82 -16.25
N GLY A 25 14.79 -30.01 -15.89
CA GLY A 25 13.73 -29.16 -16.40
C GLY A 25 12.41 -29.38 -15.67
N GLU A 26 11.41 -28.66 -16.14
CA GLU A 26 10.02 -28.80 -15.69
C GLU A 26 9.15 -29.20 -16.86
N LEU A 27 8.19 -30.09 -16.64
CA LEU A 27 7.24 -30.52 -17.66
C LEU A 27 5.86 -30.68 -17.01
N SER A 28 4.82 -30.14 -17.70
CA SER A 28 3.44 -30.29 -17.25
C SER A 28 2.87 -31.62 -17.72
N GLY A 29 2.18 -32.34 -16.84
CA GLY A 29 1.56 -33.61 -17.19
C GLY A 29 0.52 -34.04 -16.17
N THR A 30 -0.26 -35.05 -16.51
CA THR A 30 -1.31 -35.60 -15.65
C THR A 30 -0.80 -36.62 -14.65
N ASN A 31 0.27 -37.36 -15.03
CA ASN A 31 0.94 -38.30 -14.14
C ASN A 31 2.43 -38.47 -14.50
N THR A 32 3.19 -39.06 -13.56
CA THR A 32 4.64 -39.27 -13.67
C THR A 32 5.03 -40.19 -14.85
N ALA A 33 4.16 -41.15 -15.21
CA ALA A 33 4.42 -42.08 -16.31
C ALA A 33 4.37 -41.41 -17.68
N LEU A 34 3.37 -40.55 -17.89
CA LEU A 34 3.23 -39.74 -19.11
C LEU A 34 4.40 -38.76 -19.29
N VAL A 35 4.80 -38.09 -18.20
CA VAL A 35 5.97 -37.19 -18.21
C VAL A 35 7.25 -37.93 -18.58
N LYS A 36 7.47 -39.14 -18.02
CA LYS A 36 8.63 -39.99 -18.40
C LYS A 36 8.58 -40.43 -19.85
N ALA A 37 7.42 -40.79 -20.37
CA ALA A 37 7.25 -41.16 -21.77
C ALA A 37 7.54 -40.00 -22.72
N GLN A 38 7.10 -38.80 -22.34
CA GLN A 38 7.29 -37.59 -23.14
C GLN A 38 8.77 -37.17 -23.18
N LEU A 39 9.47 -37.25 -22.04
CA LEU A 39 10.92 -37.00 -21.97
C LEU A 39 11.74 -38.02 -22.81
N ARG A 40 11.36 -39.31 -22.78
CA ARG A 40 11.98 -40.31 -23.63
C ARG A 40 11.78 -40.05 -25.12
N LYS A 41 10.61 -39.57 -25.52
CA LYS A 41 10.37 -39.16 -26.92
C LYS A 41 11.27 -37.96 -27.33
N GLN A 42 11.65 -37.10 -26.39
CA GLN A 42 12.58 -36.00 -26.60
C GLN A 42 14.05 -36.42 -26.55
N GLY A 43 14.34 -37.72 -26.38
CA GLY A 43 15.70 -38.26 -26.31
C GLY A 43 16.40 -38.08 -24.96
N ILE A 44 15.63 -37.72 -23.92
CA ILE A 44 16.14 -37.55 -22.56
C ILE A 44 15.80 -38.80 -21.75
N ASN A 45 16.82 -39.40 -21.11
CA ASN A 45 16.60 -40.53 -20.21
C ASN A 45 16.36 -40.04 -18.78
N PRO A 46 15.09 -39.99 -18.29
CA PRO A 46 14.78 -39.40 -17.00
C PRO A 46 15.25 -40.29 -15.85
N THR A 47 16.16 -39.78 -15.03
CA THR A 47 16.68 -40.50 -13.82
C THR A 47 15.75 -40.23 -12.64
N LYS A 48 15.18 -39.05 -12.53
CA LYS A 48 14.33 -38.65 -11.42
C LYS A 48 13.20 -37.77 -11.93
N VAL A 49 11.96 -38.15 -11.65
CA VAL A 49 10.78 -37.34 -11.96
C VAL A 49 9.94 -37.25 -10.68
N ARG A 50 9.74 -36.04 -10.18
CA ARG A 50 8.94 -35.78 -8.98
C ARG A 50 7.87 -34.75 -9.30
N LYS A 51 6.68 -34.94 -8.77
CA LYS A 51 5.65 -33.89 -8.81
C LYS A 51 6.18 -32.68 -8.04
N LYS A 52 6.20 -31.53 -8.67
CA LYS A 52 6.60 -30.27 -8.01
C LYS A 52 5.64 -30.07 -6.84
N GLY A 53 6.14 -30.26 -5.61
CA GLY A 53 5.38 -30.02 -4.41
C GLY A 53 4.93 -28.56 -4.41
N ILE A 54 3.73 -28.28 -3.91
CA ILE A 54 3.32 -26.92 -3.62
C ILE A 54 4.35 -26.39 -2.62
N SER A 55 5.27 -25.57 -3.08
CA SER A 55 6.25 -24.94 -2.21
C SER A 55 5.48 -24.04 -1.24
N LEU A 56 5.31 -24.49 0.00
CA LEU A 56 4.73 -23.69 1.08
C LEU A 56 5.59 -22.45 1.38
N LEU A 57 6.83 -22.41 0.92
CA LEU A 57 7.79 -21.30 1.02
C LEU A 57 7.95 -20.49 -0.29
N GLY A 58 7.36 -20.94 -1.40
CA GLY A 58 7.44 -20.29 -2.70
C GLY A 58 6.17 -19.51 -3.06
N LYS A 59 5.68 -18.64 -2.18
CA LYS A 59 4.85 -17.51 -2.65
C LYS A 59 5.80 -16.61 -3.47
N GLY A 60 5.72 -16.72 -4.79
CA GLY A 60 6.42 -15.80 -5.70
C GLY A 60 6.22 -14.36 -5.22
N LYS A 61 7.18 -13.49 -5.50
CA LYS A 61 7.14 -12.08 -5.05
C LYS A 61 5.74 -11.50 -5.34
N ARG A 62 5.10 -10.96 -4.31
CA ARG A 62 3.77 -10.32 -4.46
C ARG A 62 3.91 -9.17 -5.46
N ILE A 63 2.96 -9.06 -6.39
CA ILE A 63 2.87 -7.92 -7.31
C ILE A 63 2.56 -6.68 -6.47
N LYS A 64 3.38 -5.64 -6.63
CA LYS A 64 3.22 -4.35 -5.95
C LYS A 64 2.45 -3.38 -6.84
N PRO A 65 1.77 -2.38 -6.27
CA PRO A 65 1.13 -1.33 -7.06
C PRO A 65 2.12 -0.59 -8.00
N LEU A 66 3.36 -0.45 -7.57
CA LEU A 66 4.43 0.14 -8.41
C LEU A 66 4.73 -0.72 -9.64
N ASP A 67 4.62 -2.06 -9.55
CA ASP A 67 4.82 -2.95 -10.71
C ASP A 67 3.72 -2.70 -11.77
N ILE A 68 2.49 -2.41 -11.30
CA ILE A 68 1.37 -2.05 -12.18
C ILE A 68 1.58 -0.66 -12.81
N ALA A 69 2.05 0.32 -12.05
CA ALA A 69 2.37 1.64 -12.60
C ALA A 69 3.46 1.55 -13.68
N LEU A 70 4.52 0.78 -13.43
CA LEU A 70 5.59 0.53 -14.39
C LEU A 70 5.08 -0.21 -15.65
N PHE A 71 4.25 -1.23 -15.48
CA PHE A 71 3.58 -1.93 -16.56
C PHE A 71 2.79 -0.94 -17.44
N THR A 72 1.99 -0.07 -16.80
CA THR A 72 1.16 0.90 -17.54
C THR A 72 2.01 1.90 -18.30
N ARG A 73 3.10 2.41 -17.67
CA ARG A 73 4.04 3.33 -18.32
C ARG A 73 4.72 2.69 -19.54
N GLN A 74 5.17 1.45 -19.40
CA GLN A 74 5.78 0.71 -20.50
C GLN A 74 4.78 0.47 -21.64
N MET A 75 3.53 0.08 -21.32
CA MET A 75 2.47 -0.06 -22.32
C MET A 75 2.21 1.27 -23.06
N ALA A 76 2.05 2.38 -22.31
CA ALA A 76 1.85 3.70 -22.90
C ALA A 76 3.00 4.09 -23.84
N THR A 77 4.24 3.89 -23.41
CA THR A 77 5.43 4.22 -24.19
C THR A 77 5.52 3.39 -25.46
N MET A 78 5.27 2.08 -25.40
CA MET A 78 5.31 1.20 -26.57
C MET A 78 4.20 1.50 -27.55
N MET A 79 2.97 1.67 -27.06
CA MET A 79 1.83 2.03 -27.90
C MET A 79 2.03 3.41 -28.56
N GLY A 80 2.51 4.40 -27.81
CA GLY A 80 2.85 5.73 -28.33
C GLY A 80 4.01 5.73 -29.34
N SER A 81 4.85 4.68 -29.32
CA SER A 81 5.90 4.44 -30.32
C SER A 81 5.41 3.61 -31.52
N GLY A 82 4.12 3.28 -31.58
CA GLY A 82 3.52 2.50 -32.67
C GLY A 82 3.75 0.98 -32.59
N VAL A 83 4.24 0.46 -31.45
CA VAL A 83 4.39 -0.99 -31.28
C VAL A 83 3.02 -1.63 -31.09
N PRO A 84 2.68 -2.69 -31.84
CA PRO A 84 1.39 -3.38 -31.71
C PRO A 84 1.14 -3.89 -30.29
N LEU A 85 -0.13 -3.82 -29.82
CA LEU A 85 -0.54 -4.16 -28.47
C LEU A 85 -0.04 -5.54 -27.99
N LEU A 86 -0.23 -6.59 -28.81
CA LEU A 86 0.20 -7.95 -28.45
C LEU A 86 1.73 -8.08 -28.35
N GLN A 87 2.47 -7.40 -29.21
CA GLN A 87 3.92 -7.39 -29.18
C GLN A 87 4.44 -6.61 -27.96
N SER A 88 3.75 -5.52 -27.57
CA SER A 88 4.07 -4.77 -26.36
C SER A 88 3.97 -5.65 -25.11
N PHE A 89 2.95 -6.51 -25.01
CA PHE A 89 2.83 -7.46 -23.90
C PHE A 89 4.03 -8.43 -23.83
N ASP A 90 4.52 -8.95 -24.96
CA ASP A 90 5.66 -9.87 -24.98
C ASP A 90 6.92 -9.21 -24.43
N ILE A 91 7.25 -8.03 -24.93
CA ILE A 91 8.44 -7.29 -24.51
C ILE A 91 8.35 -6.93 -23.02
N ILE A 92 7.19 -6.50 -22.56
CA ILE A 92 6.99 -6.12 -21.16
C ILE A 92 7.06 -7.34 -20.23
N ALA A 93 6.46 -8.48 -20.64
CA ALA A 93 6.51 -9.70 -19.85
C ALA A 93 7.95 -10.17 -19.62
N GLU A 94 8.80 -10.11 -20.66
CA GLU A 94 10.22 -10.47 -20.55
C GLU A 94 11.01 -9.53 -19.63
N GLY A 95 10.64 -8.25 -19.58
CA GLY A 95 11.31 -7.23 -18.75
C GLY A 95 11.04 -7.33 -17.25
N PHE A 96 10.04 -8.09 -16.81
CA PHE A 96 9.75 -8.22 -15.38
C PHE A 96 10.50 -9.38 -14.71
N ASP A 97 11.26 -9.09 -13.65
CA ASP A 97 11.91 -10.10 -12.79
C ASP A 97 10.90 -10.87 -11.93
N ASN A 98 9.74 -10.27 -11.64
CA ASN A 98 8.71 -10.88 -10.81
C ASN A 98 7.90 -11.92 -11.62
N PRO A 99 8.02 -13.23 -11.34
CA PRO A 99 7.35 -14.26 -12.12
C PRO A 99 5.82 -14.15 -12.06
N ASN A 100 5.27 -13.61 -10.96
CA ASN A 100 3.82 -13.41 -10.86
C ASN A 100 3.36 -12.24 -11.72
N MET A 101 4.20 -11.19 -11.87
CA MET A 101 3.90 -10.07 -12.77
C MET A 101 3.97 -10.53 -14.23
N ARG A 102 5.03 -11.27 -14.59
CA ARG A 102 5.15 -11.88 -15.92
C ARG A 102 3.92 -12.70 -16.29
N LYS A 103 3.52 -13.59 -15.37
CA LYS A 103 2.31 -14.40 -15.57
C LYS A 103 1.04 -13.57 -15.71
N LEU A 104 0.88 -12.48 -14.92
CA LEU A 104 -0.26 -11.58 -15.03
C LEU A 104 -0.33 -10.96 -16.45
N VAL A 105 0.81 -10.48 -16.94
CA VAL A 105 0.91 -9.87 -18.29
C VAL A 105 0.60 -10.90 -19.38
N GLU A 106 1.15 -12.12 -19.25
CA GLU A 106 0.88 -13.24 -20.16
C GLU A 106 -0.59 -13.65 -20.16
N ASP A 107 -1.23 -13.74 -18.98
CA ASP A 107 -2.66 -14.05 -18.84
C ASP A 107 -3.53 -13.00 -19.58
N ILE A 108 -3.22 -11.69 -19.37
CA ILE A 108 -3.93 -10.59 -20.04
C ILE A 108 -3.73 -10.67 -21.56
N LYS A 109 -2.48 -10.86 -22.02
CA LYS A 109 -2.17 -11.04 -23.43
C LYS A 109 -3.00 -12.15 -24.07
N GLN A 110 -3.08 -13.31 -23.40
CA GLN A 110 -3.84 -14.46 -23.94
C GLN A 110 -5.33 -14.13 -24.10
N GLU A 111 -5.92 -13.37 -23.17
CA GLU A 111 -7.31 -12.95 -23.25
C GLU A 111 -7.54 -11.97 -24.39
N VAL A 112 -6.64 -11.00 -24.58
CA VAL A 112 -6.70 -10.04 -25.70
C VAL A 112 -6.49 -10.75 -27.03
N ALA A 113 -5.53 -11.69 -27.12
CA ALA A 113 -5.30 -12.50 -28.32
C ALA A 113 -6.50 -13.42 -28.66
N ALA A 114 -7.30 -13.80 -27.69
CA ALA A 114 -8.54 -14.55 -27.88
C ALA A 114 -9.72 -13.66 -28.35
N GLY A 115 -9.49 -12.34 -28.55
CA GLY A 115 -10.49 -11.40 -29.06
C GLY A 115 -11.27 -10.63 -27.99
N ASN A 116 -10.92 -10.76 -26.70
CA ASN A 116 -11.49 -9.90 -25.67
C ASN A 116 -10.88 -8.49 -25.75
N SER A 117 -11.67 -7.46 -25.40
CA SER A 117 -11.13 -6.11 -25.25
C SER A 117 -10.10 -6.05 -24.12
N LEU A 118 -9.13 -5.14 -24.21
CA LEU A 118 -8.13 -4.94 -23.16
C LEU A 118 -8.80 -4.58 -21.82
N ALA A 119 -9.77 -3.66 -21.85
CA ALA A 119 -10.52 -3.25 -20.67
C ALA A 119 -11.22 -4.44 -19.98
N ASN A 120 -11.86 -5.32 -20.74
CA ASN A 120 -12.52 -6.50 -20.16
C ASN A 120 -11.51 -7.51 -19.61
N SER A 121 -10.38 -7.69 -20.24
CA SER A 121 -9.30 -8.56 -19.78
C SER A 121 -8.71 -8.06 -18.44
N LEU A 122 -8.59 -6.74 -18.27
CA LEU A 122 -8.15 -6.09 -17.05
C LEU A 122 -9.20 -6.19 -15.92
N ARG A 123 -10.50 -5.98 -16.23
CA ARG A 123 -11.60 -6.11 -15.25
C ARG A 123 -11.67 -7.50 -14.60
N ARG A 124 -11.17 -8.55 -15.28
CA ARG A 124 -11.07 -9.91 -14.67
C ARG A 124 -9.98 -10.03 -13.59
N LYS A 125 -9.16 -8.99 -13.41
CA LYS A 125 -8.08 -8.94 -12.42
C LYS A 125 -8.27 -7.76 -11.43
N PRO A 126 -9.42 -7.65 -10.72
CA PRO A 126 -9.79 -6.46 -9.94
C PRO A 126 -8.85 -6.19 -8.75
N GLN A 127 -8.04 -7.15 -8.36
CA GLN A 127 -7.02 -7.00 -7.32
C GLN A 127 -5.82 -6.13 -7.76
N TYR A 128 -5.66 -5.87 -9.06
CA TYR A 128 -4.55 -5.11 -9.65
C TYR A 128 -5.03 -3.88 -10.40
N PHE A 129 -6.19 -3.96 -11.06
CA PHE A 129 -6.77 -2.91 -11.90
C PHE A 129 -8.13 -2.50 -11.32
N ASP A 130 -8.20 -1.26 -10.83
CA ASP A 130 -9.42 -0.66 -10.31
C ASP A 130 -10.38 -0.22 -11.44
N ASP A 131 -11.61 0.09 -11.06
CA ASP A 131 -12.65 0.47 -12.02
C ASP A 131 -12.25 1.71 -12.84
N LEU A 132 -11.59 2.69 -12.20
CA LEU A 132 -11.06 3.87 -12.90
C LEU A 132 -10.10 3.49 -14.03
N TYR A 133 -9.14 2.61 -13.71
CA TYR A 133 -8.18 2.11 -14.69
C TYR A 133 -8.89 1.46 -15.88
N CYS A 134 -9.82 0.55 -15.57
CA CYS A 134 -10.53 -0.20 -16.62
C CYS A 134 -11.44 0.71 -17.47
N ASN A 135 -12.08 1.70 -16.86
CA ASN A 135 -12.95 2.64 -17.58
C ASN A 135 -12.16 3.57 -18.50
N LEU A 136 -10.98 4.05 -18.06
CA LEU A 136 -10.11 4.87 -18.93
C LEU A 136 -9.56 4.06 -20.10
N VAL A 137 -9.17 2.80 -19.88
CA VAL A 137 -8.73 1.91 -20.98
C VAL A 137 -9.87 1.63 -21.93
N ASP A 138 -11.08 1.39 -21.42
CA ASP A 138 -12.28 1.16 -22.23
C ASP A 138 -12.61 2.37 -23.14
N ALA A 139 -12.59 3.57 -22.57
CA ALA A 139 -12.75 4.82 -23.33
C ALA A 139 -11.68 4.97 -24.43
N GLY A 140 -10.43 4.55 -24.14
CA GLY A 140 -9.33 4.56 -25.11
C GLY A 140 -9.51 3.55 -26.23
N GLU A 141 -10.00 2.35 -25.92
CA GLU A 141 -10.30 1.34 -26.94
C GLU A 141 -11.45 1.80 -27.84
N GLN A 142 -12.51 2.37 -27.27
CA GLN A 142 -13.69 2.82 -28.02
C GLN A 142 -13.39 4.04 -28.92
N SER A 143 -12.55 4.96 -28.44
CA SER A 143 -12.19 6.17 -29.19
C SER A 143 -11.03 5.98 -30.17
N GLY A 144 -10.33 4.83 -30.11
CA GLY A 144 -9.10 4.58 -30.87
C GLY A 144 -7.89 5.38 -30.37
N ALA A 145 -7.98 6.01 -29.19
CA ALA A 145 -6.93 6.82 -28.57
C ALA A 145 -6.29 6.11 -27.35
N LEU A 146 -6.15 4.78 -27.43
CA LEU A 146 -5.66 3.93 -26.34
C LEU A 146 -4.29 4.37 -25.82
N GLU A 147 -3.38 4.78 -26.70
CA GLU A 147 -2.04 5.26 -26.35
C GLU A 147 -2.09 6.49 -25.43
N THR A 148 -2.90 7.49 -25.81
CA THR A 148 -3.07 8.74 -25.05
C THR A 148 -3.68 8.46 -23.68
N LEU A 149 -4.69 7.58 -23.63
CA LEU A 149 -5.34 7.27 -22.36
C LEU A 149 -4.47 6.37 -21.46
N LEU A 150 -3.70 5.46 -22.02
CA LEU A 150 -2.69 4.71 -21.26
C LEU A 150 -1.61 5.63 -20.67
N ASP A 151 -1.18 6.67 -21.37
CA ASP A 151 -0.24 7.66 -20.83
C ASP A 151 -0.85 8.44 -19.65
N ARG A 152 -2.11 8.85 -19.77
CA ARG A 152 -2.84 9.50 -18.66
C ARG A 152 -2.98 8.58 -17.45
N VAL A 153 -3.35 7.31 -17.68
CA VAL A 153 -3.46 6.29 -16.61
C VAL A 153 -2.08 6.02 -15.98
N ALA A 154 -1.01 5.95 -16.78
CA ALA A 154 0.35 5.78 -16.28
C ALA A 154 0.74 6.95 -15.37
N THR A 155 0.54 8.17 -15.83
CA THR A 155 0.81 9.40 -15.07
C THR A 155 0.01 9.45 -13.76
N TYR A 156 -1.27 9.10 -13.81
CA TYR A 156 -2.12 9.00 -12.62
C TYR A 156 -1.59 7.96 -11.60
N LYS A 157 -1.25 6.76 -12.05
CA LYS A 157 -0.71 5.70 -11.18
C LYS A 157 0.65 6.09 -10.60
N GLU A 158 1.55 6.65 -11.39
CA GLU A 158 2.87 7.13 -10.95
C GLU A 158 2.73 8.20 -9.87
N LYS A 159 1.89 9.22 -10.09
CA LYS A 159 1.62 10.29 -9.10
C LYS A 159 1.04 9.72 -7.81
N THR A 160 0.04 8.85 -7.92
CA THR A 160 -0.59 8.21 -6.76
C THR A 160 0.40 7.37 -5.96
N GLU A 161 1.21 6.54 -6.61
CA GLU A 161 2.19 5.68 -5.93
C GLU A 161 3.38 6.48 -5.40
N SER A 162 3.82 7.54 -6.09
CA SER A 162 4.83 8.48 -5.60
C SER A 162 4.40 9.13 -4.29
N LEU A 163 3.17 9.66 -4.25
CA LEU A 163 2.61 10.27 -3.04
C LEU A 163 2.56 9.30 -1.86
N LYS A 164 2.06 8.07 -2.09
CA LYS A 164 2.06 7.02 -1.06
C LYS A 164 3.47 6.66 -0.59
N ALA A 165 4.42 6.57 -1.52
CA ALA A 165 5.81 6.22 -1.22
C ALA A 165 6.48 7.32 -0.38
N LYS A 166 6.24 8.60 -0.69
CA LYS A 166 6.75 9.74 0.09
C LYS A 166 6.24 9.72 1.53
N ILE A 167 4.92 9.58 1.72
CA ILE A 167 4.32 9.49 3.07
C ILE A 167 4.91 8.30 3.83
N LYS A 168 5.00 7.13 3.19
CA LYS A 168 5.56 5.94 3.83
C LYS A 168 7.04 6.12 4.21
N LYS A 169 7.84 6.71 3.33
CA LYS A 169 9.27 6.98 3.57
C LYS A 169 9.46 7.92 4.75
N ALA A 170 8.68 9.00 4.80
CA ALA A 170 8.73 9.98 5.88
C ALA A 170 8.42 9.35 7.26
N MET A 171 7.48 8.41 7.32
CA MET A 171 7.12 7.71 8.55
C MET A 171 8.12 6.63 8.98
N THR A 172 9.03 6.19 8.11
CA THR A 172 9.94 5.07 8.42
C THR A 172 10.95 5.43 9.51
N TYR A 173 11.58 6.61 9.42
CA TYR A 173 12.57 7.06 10.41
C TYR A 173 11.95 7.23 11.80
N PRO A 174 10.86 7.99 11.99
CA PRO A 174 10.21 8.14 13.28
C PRO A 174 9.81 6.83 13.94
N ILE A 175 9.22 5.93 13.17
CA ILE A 175 8.82 4.61 13.68
C ILE A 175 10.03 3.80 14.12
N ALA A 176 11.12 3.80 13.34
CA ALA A 176 12.34 3.08 13.69
C ALA A 176 12.95 3.61 15.00
N VAL A 177 13.02 4.93 15.17
CA VAL A 177 13.57 5.53 16.39
C VAL A 177 12.71 5.23 17.61
N ILE A 178 11.38 5.33 17.51
CA ILE A 178 10.46 4.97 18.59
C ILE A 178 10.62 3.50 18.98
N ILE A 179 10.72 2.59 18.02
CA ILE A 179 10.94 1.16 18.29
C ILE A 179 12.24 0.94 19.04
N VAL A 180 13.34 1.55 18.59
CA VAL A 180 14.65 1.44 19.26
C VAL A 180 14.57 2.00 20.67
N ALA A 181 13.93 3.16 20.87
CA ALA A 181 13.72 3.76 22.17
C ALA A 181 12.97 2.84 23.13
N LEU A 182 11.87 2.26 22.67
CA LEU A 182 11.08 1.31 23.46
C LEU A 182 11.87 0.05 23.81
N VAL A 183 12.65 -0.49 22.88
CA VAL A 183 13.48 -1.67 23.10
C VAL A 183 14.57 -1.36 24.14
N VAL A 184 15.29 -0.23 24.02
CA VAL A 184 16.31 0.18 24.97
C VAL A 184 15.70 0.41 26.36
N SER A 185 14.58 1.14 26.44
CA SER A 185 13.89 1.36 27.70
C SER A 185 13.42 0.05 28.36
N ALA A 186 12.91 -0.89 27.57
CA ALA A 186 12.51 -2.20 28.07
C ALA A 186 13.72 -3.01 28.61
N ILE A 187 14.87 -2.98 27.90
CA ILE A 187 16.10 -3.63 28.36
C ILE A 187 16.56 -3.01 29.68
N LEU A 188 16.57 -1.69 29.80
CA LEU A 188 16.94 -1.00 31.03
C LEU A 188 16.02 -1.37 32.19
N LEU A 189 14.71 -1.35 31.99
CA LEU A 189 13.72 -1.72 32.99
C LEU A 189 13.82 -3.19 33.38
N ILE A 190 14.01 -4.11 32.46
CA ILE A 190 13.99 -5.56 32.73
C ILE A 190 15.33 -6.06 33.30
N LYS A 191 16.46 -5.47 32.91
CA LYS A 191 17.80 -5.98 33.27
C LYS A 191 18.55 -5.08 34.22
N VAL A 192 18.49 -3.76 34.02
CA VAL A 192 19.36 -2.83 34.82
C VAL A 192 18.68 -2.41 36.10
N VAL A 193 17.43 -2.02 36.10
CA VAL A 193 16.69 -1.58 37.28
C VAL A 193 16.71 -2.63 38.41
N PRO A 194 16.47 -3.96 38.15
CA PRO A 194 16.53 -4.97 39.21
C PRO A 194 17.91 -5.13 39.85
N GLN A 195 18.99 -4.94 39.08
CA GLN A 195 20.36 -4.99 39.66
C GLN A 195 20.59 -3.86 40.65
N PHE A 196 20.12 -2.65 40.32
CA PHE A 196 20.18 -1.54 41.29
C PHE A 196 19.27 -1.78 42.50
N GLN A 197 18.06 -2.31 42.32
CA GLN A 197 17.15 -2.66 43.41
C GLN A 197 17.81 -3.62 44.41
N SER A 198 18.52 -4.66 43.94
CA SER A 198 19.23 -5.61 44.78
C SER A 198 20.39 -4.96 45.57
N VAL A 199 21.12 -4.04 44.96
CA VAL A 199 22.18 -3.27 45.60
C VAL A 199 21.62 -2.38 46.73
N PHE A 200 20.55 -1.62 46.45
CA PHE A 200 19.95 -0.72 47.45
C PHE A 200 19.26 -1.46 48.58
N ALA A 201 18.66 -2.63 48.36
CA ALA A 201 18.11 -3.47 49.40
C ALA A 201 19.15 -3.88 50.45
N GLY A 202 20.44 -4.01 50.03
CA GLY A 202 21.56 -4.31 50.94
C GLY A 202 21.94 -3.17 51.90
N PHE A 203 21.58 -1.92 51.59
CA PHE A 203 21.89 -0.76 52.42
C PHE A 203 20.79 -0.40 53.45
N GLY A 204 19.64 -1.06 53.44
CA GLY A 204 18.55 -0.87 54.40
C GLY A 204 17.88 0.52 54.38
N ALA A 205 18.18 1.36 53.39
CA ALA A 205 17.59 2.70 53.26
C ALA A 205 16.26 2.67 52.50
N GLU A 206 15.33 3.54 52.87
CA GLU A 206 14.09 3.71 52.16
C GLU A 206 14.35 4.34 50.76
N LEU A 207 13.82 3.71 49.72
CA LEU A 207 13.95 4.21 48.34
C LEU A 207 13.05 5.43 48.12
N PRO A 208 13.51 6.45 47.35
CA PRO A 208 12.69 7.58 46.94
C PRO A 208 11.42 7.15 46.20
N ALA A 209 10.35 7.92 46.33
CA ALA A 209 9.06 7.60 45.73
C ALA A 209 9.13 7.41 44.21
N PHE A 210 9.93 8.22 43.50
CA PHE A 210 10.14 8.12 42.06
C PHE A 210 10.86 6.83 41.67
N THR A 211 11.89 6.43 42.43
CA THR A 211 12.59 5.16 42.23
C THR A 211 11.66 3.96 42.49
N LYS A 212 10.85 4.00 43.55
CA LYS A 212 9.82 2.98 43.84
C LYS A 212 8.85 2.84 42.66
N MET A 213 8.41 3.95 42.09
CA MET A 213 7.52 3.94 40.90
C MET A 213 8.16 3.27 39.69
N VAL A 214 9.43 3.55 39.40
CA VAL A 214 10.17 2.93 38.28
C VAL A 214 10.41 1.44 38.51
N ILE A 215 10.70 1.03 39.78
CA ILE A 215 10.85 -0.38 40.16
C ILE A 215 9.53 -1.13 39.98
N ASN A 216 8.42 -0.60 40.46
CA ASN A 216 7.10 -1.20 40.26
C ASN A 216 6.76 -1.37 38.75
N LEU A 217 7.09 -0.36 37.93
CA LEU A 217 6.94 -0.45 36.47
C LEU A 217 7.83 -1.56 35.87
N SER A 218 9.07 -1.69 36.40
CA SER A 218 9.99 -2.76 35.98
C SER A 218 9.44 -4.14 36.36
N GLU A 219 8.91 -4.34 37.55
CA GLU A 219 8.33 -5.60 38.02
C GLU A 219 7.09 -5.99 37.19
N VAL A 220 6.21 -5.03 36.95
CA VAL A 220 5.05 -5.26 36.03
C VAL A 220 5.51 -5.65 34.65
N LEU A 221 6.50 -4.96 34.07
CA LEU A 221 7.05 -5.30 32.76
C LEU A 221 7.69 -6.70 32.75
N GLN A 222 8.47 -7.06 33.78
CA GLN A 222 9.11 -8.38 33.86
C GLN A 222 8.08 -9.51 33.96
N GLN A 223 7.00 -9.30 34.68
CA GLN A 223 5.98 -10.30 34.94
C GLN A 223 5.01 -10.44 33.72
N TRP A 224 4.69 -9.33 33.05
CA TRP A 224 3.59 -9.25 32.10
C TRP A 224 4.01 -8.95 30.64
N TRP A 225 5.30 -8.78 30.35
CA TRP A 225 5.75 -8.36 29.00
C TRP A 225 5.27 -9.29 27.87
N ILE A 226 5.23 -10.62 28.11
CA ILE A 226 4.74 -11.57 27.11
C ILE A 226 3.24 -11.36 26.87
N ILE A 227 2.49 -11.18 27.97
CA ILE A 227 1.04 -10.95 27.91
C ILE A 227 0.73 -9.62 27.22
N VAL A 228 1.51 -8.57 27.52
CA VAL A 228 1.39 -7.26 26.84
C VAL A 228 1.66 -7.38 25.34
N LEU A 229 2.71 -8.12 24.93
CA LEU A 229 2.99 -8.36 23.51
C LEU A 229 1.88 -9.16 22.82
N ILE A 230 1.38 -10.21 23.47
CA ILE A 230 0.26 -11.00 22.95
C ILE A 230 -1.00 -10.14 22.85
N ALA A 231 -1.30 -9.36 23.87
CA ALA A 231 -2.46 -8.45 23.86
C ALA A 231 -2.35 -7.40 22.74
N LEU A 232 -1.18 -6.76 22.57
CA LEU A 232 -0.93 -5.83 21.48
C LEU A 232 -1.10 -6.50 20.10
N PHE A 233 -0.61 -7.72 19.94
CA PHE A 233 -0.78 -8.49 18.70
C PHE A 233 -2.25 -8.81 18.44
N ILE A 234 -2.99 -9.25 19.44
CA ILE A 234 -4.43 -9.55 19.34
C ILE A 234 -5.21 -8.27 19.02
N ILE A 235 -4.92 -7.15 19.70
CA ILE A 235 -5.56 -5.86 19.43
C ILE A 235 -5.28 -5.40 18.00
N ALA A 236 -4.01 -5.44 17.54
CA ALA A 236 -3.65 -5.08 16.18
C ALA A 236 -4.34 -5.96 15.14
N PHE A 237 -4.43 -7.27 15.41
CA PHE A 237 -5.13 -8.21 14.54
C PHE A 237 -6.64 -7.96 14.53
N ALA A 238 -7.25 -7.74 15.70
CA ALA A 238 -8.68 -7.45 15.83
C ALA A 238 -9.05 -6.12 15.15
N LEU A 239 -8.24 -5.07 15.32
CA LEU A 239 -8.44 -3.78 14.64
C LEU A 239 -8.33 -3.92 13.11
N LYS A 240 -7.35 -4.69 12.63
CA LYS A 240 -7.18 -4.96 11.20
C LYS A 240 -8.36 -5.74 10.63
N GLU A 241 -8.84 -6.76 11.34
CA GLU A 241 -9.97 -7.57 10.91
C GLU A 241 -11.30 -6.79 11.01
N ALA A 242 -11.49 -5.97 12.06
CA ALA A 242 -12.63 -5.08 12.20
C ALA A 242 -12.66 -4.03 11.06
N HIS A 243 -11.52 -3.44 10.73
CA HIS A 243 -11.39 -2.50 9.60
C HIS A 243 -11.72 -3.17 8.25
N LYS A 244 -11.39 -4.46 8.09
CA LYS A 244 -11.69 -5.21 6.88
C LYS A 244 -13.15 -5.63 6.76
N ARG A 245 -13.79 -6.02 7.88
CA ARG A 245 -15.14 -6.60 7.90
C ARG A 245 -16.26 -5.61 8.16
N SER A 246 -15.99 -4.54 8.90
CA SER A 246 -17.00 -3.57 9.34
C SER A 246 -16.86 -2.24 8.63
N GLU A 247 -17.80 -1.93 7.74
CA GLU A 247 -17.86 -0.61 7.10
C GLU A 247 -18.05 0.50 8.13
N LYS A 248 -18.94 0.31 9.12
CA LYS A 248 -19.17 1.30 10.19
C LYS A 248 -17.90 1.61 10.99
N PHE A 249 -17.09 0.59 11.28
CA PHE A 249 -15.82 0.77 11.98
C PHE A 249 -14.82 1.55 11.10
N ARG A 250 -14.70 1.17 9.82
CA ARG A 250 -13.85 1.88 8.86
C ARG A 250 -14.25 3.35 8.72
N ASP A 251 -15.55 3.62 8.60
CA ASP A 251 -16.10 4.97 8.49
C ASP A 251 -15.82 5.81 9.75
N SER A 252 -15.91 5.19 10.94
CA SER A 252 -15.60 5.86 12.20
C SER A 252 -14.11 6.18 12.31
N VAL A 253 -13.25 5.26 11.90
CA VAL A 253 -11.80 5.47 11.84
C VAL A 253 -11.45 6.58 10.86
N ASP A 254 -12.00 6.56 9.65
CA ASP A 254 -11.76 7.56 8.61
C ASP A 254 -12.16 8.98 9.06
N ARG A 255 -13.30 9.10 9.75
CA ARG A 255 -13.72 10.39 10.35
C ARG A 255 -12.83 10.82 11.50
N GLY A 256 -12.40 9.86 12.33
CA GLY A 256 -11.54 10.11 13.49
C GLY A 256 -10.16 10.61 13.07
N ILE A 257 -9.56 9.99 12.06
CA ILE A 257 -8.23 10.34 11.56
C ILE A 257 -8.18 11.78 11.02
N LEU A 258 -9.24 12.25 10.35
CA LEU A 258 -9.31 13.63 9.86
C LEU A 258 -9.27 14.68 10.99
N LYS A 259 -9.64 14.30 12.23
CA LYS A 259 -9.61 15.20 13.40
C LYS A 259 -8.25 15.22 14.10
N LEU A 260 -7.34 14.32 13.76
CA LEU A 260 -6.02 14.27 14.37
C LEU A 260 -5.18 15.50 13.94
N PRO A 261 -4.50 16.18 14.88
CA PRO A 261 -3.61 17.27 14.52
C PRO A 261 -2.49 16.72 13.60
N ILE A 262 -2.07 17.55 12.62
CA ILE A 262 -1.03 17.27 11.62
C ILE A 262 -1.44 16.17 10.64
N VAL A 263 -1.69 14.93 11.13
CA VAL A 263 -2.06 13.77 10.28
C VAL A 263 -3.38 14.01 9.53
N GLY A 264 -4.37 14.56 10.22
CA GLY A 264 -5.67 14.89 9.60
C GLY A 264 -5.53 15.87 8.44
N GLY A 265 -4.65 16.89 8.58
CA GLY A 265 -4.35 17.83 7.50
C GLY A 265 -3.72 17.17 6.28
N ILE A 266 -2.79 16.24 6.48
CA ILE A 266 -2.15 15.47 5.39
C ILE A 266 -3.19 14.62 4.65
N ILE A 267 -4.04 13.90 5.40
CA ILE A 267 -5.08 13.05 4.82
C ILE A 267 -6.13 13.87 4.08
N TYR A 268 -6.52 15.03 4.64
CA TYR A 268 -7.43 15.97 3.99
C TYR A 268 -6.88 16.45 2.65
N LYS A 269 -5.66 17.00 2.64
CA LYS A 269 -4.97 17.47 1.43
C LYS A 269 -4.79 16.35 0.41
N SER A 270 -4.42 15.15 0.86
CA SER A 270 -4.28 13.97 0.00
C SER A 270 -5.61 13.53 -0.62
N ALA A 271 -6.72 13.64 0.10
CA ALA A 271 -8.04 13.30 -0.43
C ALA A 271 -8.49 14.33 -1.49
N VAL A 272 -8.24 15.62 -1.26
CA VAL A 272 -8.49 16.69 -2.25
C VAL A 272 -7.63 16.51 -3.49
N ALA A 273 -6.34 16.25 -3.33
CA ALA A 273 -5.42 15.98 -4.45
C ALA A 273 -5.90 14.79 -5.30
N ARG A 274 -6.26 13.68 -4.66
CA ARG A 274 -6.79 12.50 -5.37
C ARG A 274 -8.12 12.78 -6.06
N TYR A 275 -9.03 13.48 -5.40
CA TYR A 275 -10.28 13.93 -6.01
C TYR A 275 -10.01 14.72 -7.30
N ALA A 276 -9.22 15.78 -7.19
CA ALA A 276 -8.94 16.66 -8.31
C ALA A 276 -8.16 15.96 -9.45
N ARG A 277 -7.14 15.16 -9.11
CA ARG A 277 -6.34 14.39 -10.07
C ARG A 277 -7.19 13.38 -10.82
N THR A 278 -8.02 12.62 -10.08
CA THR A 278 -8.88 11.61 -10.68
C THR A 278 -9.92 12.24 -11.60
N LEU A 279 -10.58 13.30 -11.14
CA LEU A 279 -11.60 13.98 -11.93
C LEU A 279 -11.00 14.65 -13.17
N ALA A 280 -9.86 15.34 -13.02
CA ALA A 280 -9.15 15.95 -14.16
C ALA A 280 -8.77 14.89 -15.21
N THR A 281 -8.19 13.78 -14.77
CA THR A 281 -7.74 12.71 -15.67
C THR A 281 -8.91 12.07 -16.40
N THR A 282 -10.01 11.79 -15.68
CA THR A 282 -11.19 11.12 -16.23
C THR A 282 -11.95 12.04 -17.21
N PHE A 283 -12.14 13.31 -16.82
CA PHE A 283 -12.82 14.28 -17.65
C PHE A 283 -12.02 14.63 -18.92
N ALA A 284 -10.70 14.79 -18.79
CA ALA A 284 -9.81 14.97 -19.95
C ALA A 284 -9.79 13.75 -20.90
N ALA A 285 -10.15 12.58 -20.41
CA ALA A 285 -10.33 11.37 -21.21
C ALA A 285 -11.67 11.33 -21.97
N GLY A 286 -12.52 12.34 -21.81
CA GLY A 286 -13.84 12.43 -22.45
C GLY A 286 -14.94 11.63 -21.74
N VAL A 287 -14.68 11.13 -20.52
CA VAL A 287 -15.70 10.46 -19.72
C VAL A 287 -16.71 11.48 -19.21
N PRO A 288 -18.03 11.27 -19.36
CA PRO A 288 -19.06 12.17 -18.86
C PRO A 288 -18.89 12.45 -17.36
N LEU A 289 -19.13 13.70 -16.94
CA LEU A 289 -18.87 14.17 -15.56
C LEU A 289 -19.51 13.28 -14.48
N VAL A 290 -20.73 12.81 -14.70
CA VAL A 290 -21.47 11.97 -13.75
C VAL A 290 -20.79 10.58 -13.58
N GLU A 291 -20.31 10.01 -14.67
CA GLU A 291 -19.58 8.73 -14.64
C GLU A 291 -18.17 8.90 -14.06
N ALA A 292 -17.51 10.02 -14.37
CA ALA A 292 -16.24 10.39 -13.76
C ALA A 292 -16.33 10.47 -12.23
N LEU A 293 -17.42 11.06 -11.69
CA LEU A 293 -17.65 11.16 -10.26
C LEU A 293 -17.80 9.82 -9.55
N ASP A 294 -18.30 8.77 -10.23
CA ASP A 294 -18.31 7.40 -9.68
C ASP A 294 -16.89 6.88 -9.41
N SER A 295 -16.03 7.00 -10.41
CA SER A 295 -14.63 6.60 -10.30
C SER A 295 -13.90 7.39 -9.20
N VAL A 296 -14.19 8.69 -9.12
CA VAL A 296 -13.63 9.61 -8.13
C VAL A 296 -14.03 9.24 -6.71
N ALA A 297 -15.30 8.86 -6.48
CA ALA A 297 -15.79 8.46 -5.16
C ALA A 297 -14.96 7.29 -4.58
N GLY A 298 -14.63 6.31 -5.41
CA GLY A 298 -13.76 5.18 -5.03
C GLY A 298 -12.30 5.57 -4.79
N ALA A 299 -11.79 6.56 -5.53
CA ALA A 299 -10.38 6.97 -5.49
C ALA A 299 -10.01 7.88 -4.32
N THR A 300 -10.97 8.58 -3.69
CA THR A 300 -10.71 9.54 -2.60
C THR A 300 -10.04 8.92 -1.38
N GLY A 301 -10.32 7.65 -1.08
CA GLY A 301 -9.67 6.88 -0.02
C GLY A 301 -10.04 7.31 1.40
N ASN A 302 -11.11 8.11 1.58
CA ASN A 302 -11.68 8.48 2.86
C ASN A 302 -13.20 8.57 2.74
N VAL A 303 -13.94 8.05 3.72
CA VAL A 303 -15.41 7.98 3.70
C VAL A 303 -16.09 9.34 3.63
N VAL A 304 -15.52 10.36 4.27
CA VAL A 304 -16.11 11.73 4.26
C VAL A 304 -16.13 12.28 2.84
N PHE A 305 -15.00 12.17 2.15
CA PHE A 305 -14.88 12.58 0.74
C PHE A 305 -15.69 11.70 -0.20
N ARG A 306 -15.69 10.38 0.01
CA ARG A 306 -16.52 9.46 -0.78
C ARG A 306 -18.01 9.85 -0.71
N ASN A 307 -18.51 10.10 0.50
CA ASN A 307 -19.90 10.50 0.69
C ASN A 307 -20.19 11.88 0.08
N ALA A 308 -19.26 12.83 0.21
CA ALA A 308 -19.35 14.13 -0.43
C ALA A 308 -19.43 14.01 -1.96
N VAL A 309 -18.56 13.21 -2.57
CA VAL A 309 -18.56 12.98 -4.03
C VAL A 309 -19.84 12.28 -4.48
N ASN A 310 -20.35 11.29 -3.74
CA ASN A 310 -21.61 10.65 -4.06
C ASN A 310 -22.79 11.64 -4.02
N LYS A 311 -22.80 12.57 -3.06
CA LYS A 311 -23.78 13.65 -3.03
C LYS A 311 -23.64 14.57 -4.23
N ILE A 312 -22.41 15.01 -4.54
CA ILE A 312 -22.12 15.82 -5.73
C ILE A 312 -22.62 15.14 -6.99
N LYS A 313 -22.37 13.82 -7.14
CA LYS A 313 -22.87 13.04 -8.27
C LYS A 313 -24.38 13.12 -8.41
N GLN A 314 -25.13 12.98 -7.31
CA GLN A 314 -26.59 13.08 -7.31
C GLN A 314 -27.06 14.48 -7.72
N ASP A 315 -26.45 15.52 -7.15
CA ASP A 315 -26.78 16.90 -7.45
C ASP A 315 -26.50 17.25 -8.92
N VAL A 316 -25.33 16.87 -9.43
CA VAL A 316 -24.92 17.09 -10.84
C VAL A 316 -25.82 16.29 -11.80
N SER A 317 -26.23 15.07 -11.44
CA SER A 317 -27.16 14.27 -12.25
C SER A 317 -28.53 14.94 -12.36
N SER A 318 -28.91 15.77 -11.39
CA SER A 318 -30.16 16.57 -11.42
C SER A 318 -29.98 17.94 -12.10
N GLY A 319 -28.79 18.23 -12.68
CA GLY A 319 -28.52 19.47 -13.40
C GLY A 319 -27.89 20.60 -12.55
N THR A 320 -27.51 20.32 -11.30
CA THR A 320 -26.83 21.29 -10.44
C THR A 320 -25.37 21.43 -10.88
N GLN A 321 -24.85 22.65 -10.86
CA GLN A 321 -23.43 22.90 -11.16
C GLN A 321 -22.49 22.20 -10.17
N LEU A 322 -21.35 21.70 -10.64
CA LEU A 322 -20.33 20.99 -9.84
C LEU A 322 -19.84 21.87 -8.69
N ASN A 323 -19.46 23.13 -8.98
CA ASN A 323 -18.93 24.05 -7.98
C ASN A 323 -19.94 24.32 -6.85
N PHE A 324 -21.24 24.47 -7.17
CA PHE A 324 -22.29 24.67 -6.17
C PHE A 324 -22.47 23.43 -5.31
N SER A 325 -22.53 22.26 -5.91
CA SER A 325 -22.60 20.98 -5.17
C SER A 325 -21.39 20.77 -4.28
N MET A 326 -20.18 21.04 -4.76
CA MET A 326 -18.96 20.97 -3.94
C MET A 326 -19.07 21.87 -2.69
N ARG A 327 -19.56 23.09 -2.86
CA ARG A 327 -19.76 24.06 -1.77
C ARG A 327 -20.73 23.56 -0.71
N THR A 328 -21.85 22.97 -1.12
CA THR A 328 -22.89 22.48 -0.20
C THR A 328 -22.44 21.30 0.65
N THR A 329 -21.46 20.51 0.19
CA THR A 329 -20.90 19.39 0.98
C THR A 329 -20.04 19.83 2.14
N GLY A 330 -19.43 21.02 2.08
CA GLY A 330 -18.49 21.54 3.08
C GLY A 330 -17.18 20.72 3.21
N ALA A 331 -16.95 19.75 2.31
CA ALA A 331 -15.78 18.88 2.37
C ALA A 331 -14.59 19.42 1.59
N PHE A 332 -14.81 20.37 0.67
CA PHE A 332 -13.78 20.85 -0.25
C PHE A 332 -13.30 22.26 0.12
N PRO A 333 -12.00 22.55 -0.09
CA PRO A 333 -11.43 23.87 0.17
C PRO A 333 -11.88 24.88 -0.89
N THR A 334 -11.89 26.15 -0.50
CA THR A 334 -12.36 27.24 -1.36
C THR A 334 -11.65 27.30 -2.71
N LEU A 335 -10.32 27.06 -2.74
CA LEU A 335 -9.55 27.03 -3.98
C LEU A 335 -10.09 26.00 -4.97
N ALA A 336 -10.37 24.77 -4.50
CA ALA A 336 -10.89 23.71 -5.37
C ALA A 336 -12.29 24.06 -5.93
N ILE A 337 -13.14 24.68 -5.11
CA ILE A 337 -14.48 25.13 -5.53
C ILE A 337 -14.39 26.26 -6.57
N GLN A 338 -13.51 27.25 -6.35
CA GLN A 338 -13.31 28.34 -7.30
C GLN A 338 -12.75 27.89 -8.64
N MET A 339 -11.75 26.97 -8.61
CA MET A 339 -11.19 26.41 -9.85
C MET A 339 -12.22 25.56 -10.61
N ALA A 340 -13.07 24.82 -9.89
CA ALA A 340 -14.18 24.11 -10.51
C ALA A 340 -15.17 25.08 -11.17
N ALA A 341 -15.52 26.20 -10.52
CA ALA A 341 -16.41 27.21 -11.09
C ALA A 341 -15.82 27.79 -12.39
N ILE A 342 -14.55 28.22 -12.35
CA ILE A 342 -13.86 28.77 -13.53
C ILE A 342 -13.81 27.73 -14.66
N GLY A 343 -13.53 26.46 -14.31
CA GLY A 343 -13.48 25.37 -15.26
C GLY A 343 -14.83 25.04 -15.90
N GLU A 344 -15.93 25.11 -15.14
CA GLU A 344 -17.29 24.94 -15.66
C GLU A 344 -17.68 26.09 -16.60
N GLU A 345 -17.38 27.33 -16.23
CA GLU A 345 -17.72 28.49 -17.03
C GLU A 345 -16.89 28.59 -18.32
N SER A 346 -15.61 28.22 -18.27
CA SER A 346 -14.70 28.31 -19.42
C SER A 346 -14.68 27.04 -20.29
N GLY A 347 -15.34 25.96 -19.87
CA GLY A 347 -15.28 24.68 -20.54
C GLY A 347 -13.92 23.97 -20.43
N SER A 348 -13.06 24.37 -19.47
CA SER A 348 -11.72 23.84 -19.24
C SER A 348 -11.57 23.22 -17.86
N LEU A 349 -12.57 22.43 -17.44
CA LEU A 349 -12.66 21.84 -16.12
C LEU A 349 -11.46 20.93 -15.82
N ASP A 350 -11.02 20.14 -16.78
CA ASP A 350 -9.84 19.27 -16.69
C ASP A 350 -8.57 20.04 -16.35
N ALA A 351 -8.30 21.14 -17.07
CA ALA A 351 -7.11 21.96 -16.84
C ALA A 351 -7.14 22.67 -15.48
N MET A 352 -8.31 23.15 -15.03
CA MET A 352 -8.44 23.79 -13.73
C MET A 352 -8.28 22.81 -12.59
N LEU A 353 -8.89 21.62 -12.70
CA LEU A 353 -8.74 20.55 -11.70
C LEU A 353 -7.33 19.98 -11.68
N ASP A 354 -6.63 19.91 -12.81
CA ASP A 354 -5.21 19.50 -12.85
C ASP A 354 -4.31 20.45 -12.03
N LYS A 355 -4.56 21.77 -12.12
CA LYS A 355 -3.87 22.75 -11.28
C LYS A 355 -4.18 22.56 -9.79
N VAL A 356 -5.45 22.31 -9.45
CA VAL A 356 -5.84 21.98 -8.06
C VAL A 356 -5.11 20.73 -7.58
N ALA A 357 -5.07 19.69 -8.39
CA ALA A 357 -4.40 18.46 -8.05
C ALA A 357 -2.90 18.69 -7.78
N THR A 358 -2.22 19.37 -8.68
CA THR A 358 -0.79 19.70 -8.55
C THR A 358 -0.51 20.52 -7.29
N TYR A 359 -1.30 21.56 -7.03
CA TYR A 359 -1.16 22.37 -5.83
C TYR A 359 -1.33 21.54 -4.54
N TYR A 360 -2.36 20.67 -4.47
CA TYR A 360 -2.55 19.85 -3.27
C TYR A 360 -1.57 18.70 -3.17
N GLU A 361 -1.02 18.17 -4.26
CA GLU A 361 0.11 17.24 -4.25
C GLU A 361 1.35 17.89 -3.60
N GLU A 362 1.69 19.13 -3.99
CA GLU A 362 2.77 19.91 -3.38
C GLU A 362 2.50 20.24 -1.91
N GLU A 363 1.25 20.59 -1.57
CA GLU A 363 0.84 20.84 -0.19
C GLU A 363 0.94 19.60 0.72
N VAL A 364 0.71 18.42 0.16
CA VAL A 364 0.96 17.15 0.88
C VAL A 364 2.45 16.92 1.06
N ASP A 365 3.26 17.14 0.03
CA ASP A 365 4.71 17.01 0.10
C ASP A 365 5.27 17.92 1.20
N ASN A 366 4.90 19.21 1.19
CA ASN A 366 5.29 20.19 2.21
C ASN A 366 4.83 19.79 3.62
N ALA A 367 3.61 19.28 3.76
CA ALA A 367 3.08 18.85 5.05
C ALA A 367 3.79 17.60 5.59
N VAL A 368 4.20 16.69 4.72
CA VAL A 368 4.99 15.49 5.07
C VAL A 368 6.41 15.87 5.48
N ASP A 369 7.05 16.79 4.77
CA ASP A 369 8.40 17.28 5.11
C ASP A 369 8.38 18.04 6.45
N ASN A 370 7.39 18.91 6.66
CA ASN A 370 7.18 19.60 7.94
C ASN A 370 6.93 18.62 9.09
N LEU A 371 6.12 17.56 8.86
CA LEU A 371 5.91 16.51 9.86
C LEU A 371 7.25 15.87 10.27
N THR A 372 8.08 15.50 9.30
CA THR A 372 9.38 14.86 9.53
C THR A 372 10.30 15.78 10.35
N THR A 373 10.36 17.05 10.01
CA THR A 373 11.16 18.05 10.73
C THR A 373 10.68 18.26 12.17
N LEU A 374 9.37 18.32 12.41
CA LEU A 374 8.80 18.47 13.75
C LEU A 374 8.94 17.20 14.61
N MET A 375 9.00 16.03 13.99
CA MET A 375 9.15 14.78 14.74
C MET A 375 10.52 14.63 15.40
N GLU A 376 11.57 15.22 14.85
CA GLU A 376 12.92 15.13 15.43
C GLU A 376 13.01 15.75 16.83
N PRO A 377 12.59 17.02 17.08
CA PRO A 377 12.55 17.58 18.44
C PRO A 377 11.60 16.81 19.38
N MET A 378 10.46 16.34 18.87
CA MET A 378 9.52 15.56 19.69
C MET A 378 10.13 14.22 20.14
N ILE A 379 10.81 13.52 19.24
CA ILE A 379 11.51 12.27 19.56
C ILE A 379 12.61 12.53 20.59
N MET A 380 13.41 13.58 20.41
CA MET A 380 14.46 13.96 21.35
C MET A 380 13.88 14.29 22.73
N ALA A 381 12.75 15.01 22.81
CA ALA A 381 12.08 15.29 24.07
C ALA A 381 11.57 14.01 24.76
N VAL A 382 10.94 13.12 24.02
CA VAL A 382 10.46 11.82 24.55
C VAL A 382 11.62 10.96 25.04
N LEU A 383 12.70 10.86 24.27
CA LEU A 383 13.91 10.13 24.67
C LEU A 383 14.56 10.75 25.90
N GLY A 384 14.66 12.08 25.94
CA GLY A 384 15.21 12.81 27.08
C GLY A 384 14.43 12.52 28.37
N VAL A 385 13.10 12.54 28.31
CA VAL A 385 12.24 12.21 29.45
C VAL A 385 12.36 10.74 29.84
N LEU A 386 12.34 9.81 28.89
CA LEU A 386 12.44 8.38 29.19
C LEU A 386 13.80 8.00 29.76
N VAL A 387 14.88 8.31 29.04
CA VAL A 387 16.22 7.93 29.46
C VAL A 387 16.67 8.76 30.65
N GLY A 388 16.44 10.07 30.62
CA GLY A 388 16.75 10.97 31.75
C GLY A 388 15.97 10.60 33.02
N GLY A 389 14.68 10.28 32.90
CA GLY A 389 13.88 9.78 34.00
C GLY A 389 14.41 8.48 34.61
N LEU A 390 14.82 7.52 33.77
CA LEU A 390 15.46 6.28 34.26
C LEU A 390 16.79 6.54 34.97
N VAL A 391 17.62 7.41 34.39
CA VAL A 391 18.90 7.79 35.01
C VAL A 391 18.67 8.46 36.40
N ILE A 392 17.75 9.43 36.47
CA ILE A 392 17.41 10.09 37.73
C ILE A 392 16.89 9.07 38.75
N ALA A 393 16.00 8.16 38.36
CA ALA A 393 15.47 7.12 39.22
C ALA A 393 16.56 6.22 39.82
N MET A 394 17.62 5.97 39.08
CA MET A 394 18.75 5.14 39.52
C MET A 394 19.74 5.91 40.41
N TYR A 395 19.99 7.19 40.11
CA TYR A 395 20.95 7.99 40.88
C TYR A 395 20.36 8.64 42.12
N LEU A 396 19.05 8.89 42.18
CA LEU A 396 18.41 9.56 43.29
C LEU A 396 18.65 8.86 44.67
N PRO A 397 18.60 7.51 44.78
CA PRO A 397 18.97 6.81 46.03
C PRO A 397 20.43 7.00 46.44
N ILE A 398 21.37 7.08 45.45
CA ILE A 398 22.79 7.27 45.73
C ILE A 398 23.02 8.63 46.40
N PHE A 399 22.35 9.68 45.92
CA PHE A 399 22.43 11.02 46.53
C PHE A 399 21.81 11.06 47.94
N GLN A 400 20.77 10.26 48.20
CA GLN A 400 20.19 10.20 49.55
C GLN A 400 21.08 9.45 50.56
N LEU A 401 21.79 8.38 50.12
CA LEU A 401 22.77 7.69 50.97
C LEU A 401 23.93 8.59 51.34
N GLY A 402 24.40 9.49 50.46
CA GLY A 402 25.44 10.47 50.77
C GLY A 402 25.06 11.52 51.83
N ASN A 403 23.76 11.69 52.15
CA ASN A 403 23.26 12.60 53.18
C ASN A 403 23.03 11.91 54.51
N VAL A 404 23.18 10.60 54.65
CA VAL A 404 22.96 9.79 55.85
C VAL A 404 24.30 9.36 56.49
N VAL A 405 25.39 9.53 55.78
CA VAL A 405 26.77 9.40 56.29
C VAL A 405 27.30 10.78 56.67
#